data_a25584f87deead2fcc2cf8285823ea26
#
_entry.id   a25584f87deead2fcc2cf8285823ea26
#
_cell.length_a   1.000
_cell.length_b   1.000
_cell.length_c   1.000
_cell.angle_alpha   90.00
_cell.angle_beta   90.00
_cell.angle_gamma   90.00
#
_symmetry.space_group_name_H-M   'P 1'
#
loop_
_entity.id
_entity.type
_entity.pdbx_description
1 polymer ?
#
loop_
_entity_poly.entity_id
_entity_poly.type
_entity_poly.pdbx_seq_one_letter_code
_entity_poly.pdbx_strand_id
1 'polypeptide(L)'
;IINAAPSGLSNESVLNILKLVAEDFAPFDVNVTNDRSVYDSTPSNKRVMCISTPTKTIAPDSGGIAGVGTFIDDIVCWDFNLDGDTISHEVGHTLNLYHHGDSSQDEPEYHDGHSSESRYWGPIMGSAGDAKMVQWSDGNYTSATNKNQDDLEIITNYGLSYRTDDYGNDSATGEDISISNMPVTRNGIIERNTDIDVFNVTYSSLGKVQIAGTGTEGAQSNLDVKMSILDSEEIIVYEQTSDSTEEALTELILEPGTYQ
;
A
#
# COMPACT_ATOMS: atom_id res chain seq x y z
N ILE A 1 29.74 18.20 2.26
CA ILE A 1 29.69 16.94 1.48
C ILE A 1 29.48 15.80 2.48
N ILE A 2 28.39 15.06 2.35
CA ILE A 2 28.13 13.86 3.15
C ILE A 2 28.75 12.70 2.37
N ASN A 3 29.61 11.93 3.03
CA ASN A 3 30.17 10.71 2.45
C ASN A 3 29.39 9.51 3.01
N ALA A 4 28.33 9.12 2.31
CA ALA A 4 27.48 8.00 2.68
C ALA A 4 28.20 6.67 2.42
N ALA A 5 28.29 5.81 3.43
CA ALA A 5 28.79 4.45 3.26
C ALA A 5 27.75 3.61 2.47
N PRO A 6 28.19 2.61 1.70
CA PRO A 6 27.27 1.64 1.09
C PRO A 6 26.41 0.95 2.15
N SER A 7 25.15 0.64 1.82
CA SER A 7 24.24 -0.05 2.74
C SER A 7 24.75 -1.43 3.18
N GLY A 8 25.48 -2.13 2.33
CA GLY A 8 25.92 -3.50 2.57
C GLY A 8 24.82 -4.57 2.42
N LEU A 9 23.64 -4.17 1.97
CA LEU A 9 22.51 -5.08 1.76
C LEU A 9 22.77 -6.07 0.62
N SER A 10 22.19 -7.25 0.74
CA SER A 10 22.17 -8.24 -0.35
C SER A 10 21.20 -7.78 -1.46
N ASN A 11 21.37 -8.32 -2.67
CA ASN A 11 20.42 -8.05 -3.76
C ASN A 11 19.00 -8.49 -3.41
N GLU A 12 18.86 -9.57 -2.66
CA GLU A 12 17.55 -10.05 -2.19
C GLU A 12 16.91 -9.05 -1.23
N SER A 13 17.67 -8.54 -0.26
CA SER A 13 17.19 -7.49 0.66
C SER A 13 16.77 -6.23 -0.08
N VAL A 14 17.57 -5.78 -1.05
CA VAL A 14 17.24 -4.62 -1.89
C VAL A 14 15.95 -4.86 -2.67
N LEU A 15 15.76 -6.06 -3.24
CA LEU A 15 14.54 -6.41 -3.97
C LEU A 15 13.30 -6.41 -3.06
N ASN A 16 13.43 -6.92 -1.84
CA ASN A 16 12.33 -6.94 -0.87
C ASN A 16 11.95 -5.51 -0.44
N ILE A 17 12.93 -4.65 -0.19
CA ILE A 17 12.70 -3.23 0.09
C ILE A 17 11.96 -2.55 -1.07
N LEU A 18 12.42 -2.76 -2.31
CA LEU A 18 11.77 -2.18 -3.49
C LEU A 18 10.33 -2.65 -3.67
N LYS A 19 10.05 -3.93 -3.37
CA LYS A 19 8.68 -4.47 -3.42
C LYS A 19 7.78 -3.82 -2.38
N LEU A 20 8.27 -3.68 -1.14
CA LEU A 20 7.51 -3.04 -0.06
C LEU A 20 7.20 -1.57 -0.42
N VAL A 21 8.19 -0.79 -0.80
CA VAL A 21 7.97 0.60 -1.20
C VAL A 21 7.05 0.68 -2.43
N ALA A 22 7.17 -0.24 -3.39
CA ALA A 22 6.29 -0.27 -4.55
C ALA A 22 4.83 -0.61 -4.17
N GLU A 23 4.62 -1.43 -3.16
CA GLU A 23 3.29 -1.72 -2.58
C GLU A 23 2.70 -0.49 -1.90
N ASP A 24 3.48 0.21 -1.06
CA ASP A 24 3.04 1.44 -0.40
C ASP A 24 2.59 2.52 -1.40
N PHE A 25 3.28 2.60 -2.53
CA PHE A 25 2.97 3.56 -3.59
C PHE A 25 2.12 2.97 -4.73
N ALA A 26 1.60 1.74 -4.60
CA ALA A 26 0.77 1.10 -5.63
C ALA A 26 -0.44 1.94 -6.09
N PRO A 27 -1.14 2.69 -5.22
CA PRO A 27 -2.25 3.54 -5.63
C PRO A 27 -1.89 4.66 -6.61
N PHE A 28 -0.60 5.02 -6.71
CA PHE A 28 -0.15 6.20 -7.46
C PHE A 28 0.55 5.84 -8.76
N ASP A 29 0.43 6.72 -9.75
CA ASP A 29 1.16 6.62 -11.03
C ASP A 29 2.62 7.07 -10.82
N VAL A 30 3.38 6.22 -10.17
CA VAL A 30 4.80 6.42 -9.85
C VAL A 30 5.60 5.16 -10.14
N ASN A 31 6.86 5.31 -10.51
CA ASN A 31 7.80 4.22 -10.70
C ASN A 31 8.80 4.16 -9.55
N VAL A 32 8.75 3.11 -8.76
CA VAL A 32 9.72 2.82 -7.70
C VAL A 32 10.85 1.99 -8.29
N THR A 33 12.08 2.48 -8.23
CA THR A 33 13.23 1.84 -8.90
C THR A 33 14.56 2.17 -8.22
N ASN A 34 15.53 1.27 -8.33
CA ASN A 34 16.94 1.52 -8.00
C ASN A 34 17.81 1.76 -9.25
N ASP A 35 17.20 1.92 -10.44
CA ASP A 35 17.93 2.22 -11.66
C ASP A 35 18.25 3.72 -11.75
N ARG A 36 19.51 4.05 -11.57
CA ARG A 36 20.01 5.42 -11.64
C ARG A 36 19.70 6.10 -12.98
N SER A 37 19.66 5.35 -14.07
CA SER A 37 19.39 5.91 -15.41
C SER A 37 17.94 6.42 -15.55
N VAL A 38 16.99 5.75 -14.90
CA VAL A 38 15.59 6.19 -14.81
C VAL A 38 15.52 7.51 -14.04
N TYR A 39 16.15 7.59 -12.88
CA TYR A 39 16.20 8.83 -12.10
C TYR A 39 16.82 9.98 -12.91
N ASP A 40 17.98 9.78 -13.52
CA ASP A 40 18.70 10.84 -14.26
C ASP A 40 17.93 11.32 -15.51
N SER A 41 17.09 10.47 -16.10
CA SER A 41 16.24 10.82 -17.25
C SER A 41 14.90 11.47 -16.87
N THR A 42 14.49 11.38 -15.60
CA THR A 42 13.24 11.97 -15.10
C THR A 42 13.45 13.44 -14.76
N PRO A 43 12.54 14.36 -15.12
CA PRO A 43 12.62 15.77 -14.72
C PRO A 43 12.74 15.95 -13.20
N SER A 44 13.55 16.92 -12.76
CA SER A 44 13.87 17.13 -11.34
C SER A 44 12.65 17.40 -10.45
N ASN A 45 11.60 18.00 -10.99
CA ASN A 45 10.34 18.25 -10.29
C ASN A 45 9.35 17.07 -10.34
N LYS A 46 9.78 15.89 -10.81
CA LYS A 46 8.98 14.67 -10.89
C LYS A 46 9.71 13.44 -10.35
N ARG A 47 10.71 13.66 -9.54
CA ARG A 47 11.53 12.58 -8.98
C ARG A 47 11.98 12.93 -7.57
N VAL A 48 12.19 11.91 -6.76
CA VAL A 48 12.86 12.00 -5.47
C VAL A 48 13.86 10.85 -5.36
N MET A 49 14.94 11.06 -4.65
CA MET A 49 15.90 10.00 -4.33
C MET A 49 15.94 9.80 -2.82
N CYS A 50 15.66 8.59 -2.38
CA CYS A 50 15.97 8.18 -1.02
C CYS A 50 17.31 7.43 -0.99
N ILE A 51 18.19 7.79 -0.10
CA ILE A 51 19.52 7.20 0.03
C ILE A 51 19.59 6.34 1.28
N SER A 52 19.63 5.01 1.09
CA SER A 52 19.80 4.06 2.19
C SER A 52 21.26 3.89 2.54
N THR A 53 21.64 4.25 3.77
CA THR A 53 23.01 4.21 4.26
C THR A 53 23.08 4.06 5.78
N PRO A 54 24.05 3.30 6.32
CA PRO A 54 24.27 3.25 7.77
C PRO A 54 24.91 4.54 8.33
N THR A 55 25.23 5.52 7.47
CA THR A 55 25.89 6.77 7.87
C THR A 55 24.92 7.79 8.42
N LYS A 56 24.81 7.88 9.75
CA LYS A 56 23.87 8.77 10.47
C LYS A 56 24.44 10.14 10.83
N THR A 57 25.44 10.67 10.13
CA THR A 57 26.14 11.91 10.52
C THR A 57 25.27 13.17 10.51
N ILE A 58 24.19 13.20 9.73
CA ILE A 58 23.27 14.34 9.63
C ILE A 58 22.09 14.25 10.60
N ALA A 59 21.75 13.07 11.09
CA ALA A 59 20.69 12.82 12.05
C ALA A 59 21.01 11.57 12.88
N PRO A 60 21.91 11.69 13.91
CA PRO A 60 22.45 10.53 14.63
C PRO A 60 21.40 9.68 15.33
N ASP A 61 20.32 10.30 15.78
CA ASP A 61 19.28 9.68 16.61
C ASP A 61 18.01 9.31 15.82
N SER A 62 18.03 9.46 14.47
CA SER A 62 16.87 9.23 13.61
C SER A 62 17.00 7.91 12.81
N GLY A 63 15.85 7.33 12.47
CA GLY A 63 15.75 6.21 11.50
C GLY A 63 15.92 6.66 10.06
N GLY A 64 15.51 7.90 9.75
CA GLY A 64 15.65 8.56 8.47
C GLY A 64 15.59 10.08 8.63
N ILE A 65 15.59 10.81 7.53
CA ILE A 65 15.34 12.24 7.48
C ILE A 65 14.96 12.72 6.08
N ALA A 66 13.92 13.55 6.01
CA ALA A 66 13.50 14.23 4.80
C ALA A 66 13.07 15.67 5.09
N GLY A 67 13.03 16.51 4.06
CA GLY A 67 12.39 17.81 4.13
C GLY A 67 10.90 17.68 3.81
N VAL A 68 10.03 18.26 4.63
CA VAL A 68 8.60 18.26 4.36
C VAL A 68 8.31 19.14 3.13
N GLY A 69 7.56 18.60 2.17
CA GLY A 69 7.16 19.32 0.97
C GLY A 69 8.26 19.59 -0.04
N THR A 70 9.32 18.79 -0.08
CA THR A 70 10.49 19.01 -0.95
C THR A 70 10.52 18.17 -2.21
N PHE A 71 9.44 17.43 -2.53
CA PHE A 71 9.39 16.53 -3.69
C PHE A 71 9.77 17.22 -5.01
N ILE A 72 9.31 18.46 -5.22
CA ILE A 72 9.56 19.24 -6.44
C ILE A 72 10.93 19.94 -6.45
N ASP A 73 11.70 19.89 -5.37
CA ASP A 73 12.94 20.64 -5.20
C ASP A 73 14.19 19.82 -5.54
N ASP A 74 14.03 18.55 -5.99
CA ASP A 74 15.12 17.60 -6.27
C ASP A 74 16.06 17.41 -5.05
N ILE A 75 15.48 17.47 -3.84
CA ILE A 75 16.19 17.25 -2.58
C ILE A 75 16.07 15.76 -2.21
N VAL A 76 17.19 15.17 -1.81
CA VAL A 76 17.23 13.77 -1.39
C VAL A 76 16.68 13.59 0.02
N CYS A 77 16.01 12.46 0.28
CA CYS A 77 15.76 11.95 1.62
C CYS A 77 16.74 10.82 1.97
N TRP A 78 16.76 10.43 3.23
CA TRP A 78 17.73 9.47 3.74
C TRP A 78 17.03 8.43 4.60
N ASP A 79 17.39 7.18 4.36
CA ASP A 79 17.02 6.04 5.17
C ASP A 79 18.29 5.50 5.86
N PHE A 80 18.26 5.43 7.18
CA PHE A 80 19.35 4.95 8.02
C PHE A 80 19.04 3.59 8.65
N ASN A 81 17.81 3.14 8.61
CA ASN A 81 17.38 1.83 9.10
C ASN A 81 17.63 0.73 8.07
N LEU A 82 17.79 1.10 6.80
CA LEU A 82 17.98 0.20 5.67
C LEU A 82 16.76 -0.70 5.43
N ASP A 83 15.56 -0.10 5.51
CA ASP A 83 14.28 -0.78 5.35
C ASP A 83 13.29 0.01 4.47
N GLY A 84 12.21 -0.66 4.03
CA GLY A 84 11.22 -0.07 3.14
C GLY A 84 10.28 0.88 3.85
N ASP A 85 9.89 0.58 5.10
CA ASP A 85 8.97 1.42 5.88
C ASP A 85 9.56 2.81 6.10
N THR A 86 10.84 2.88 6.48
CA THR A 86 11.55 4.16 6.61
C THR A 86 11.64 4.90 5.27
N ILE A 87 11.89 4.19 4.16
CA ILE A 87 11.92 4.84 2.83
C ILE A 87 10.57 5.45 2.50
N SER A 88 9.49 4.70 2.64
CA SER A 88 8.13 5.20 2.36
C SER A 88 7.76 6.37 3.26
N HIS A 89 8.10 6.32 4.54
CA HIS A 89 7.92 7.40 5.51
C HIS A 89 8.66 8.68 5.06
N GLU A 90 9.94 8.59 4.76
CA GLU A 90 10.74 9.74 4.38
C GLU A 90 10.33 10.33 3.01
N VAL A 91 9.94 9.48 2.05
CA VAL A 91 9.35 9.94 0.80
C VAL A 91 8.00 10.62 1.06
N GLY A 92 7.19 10.11 1.99
CA GLY A 92 5.95 10.73 2.45
C GLY A 92 6.16 12.16 2.95
N HIS A 93 7.21 12.42 3.73
CA HIS A 93 7.57 13.78 4.11
C HIS A 93 7.85 14.67 2.90
N THR A 94 8.59 14.18 1.90
CA THR A 94 8.84 14.99 0.70
C THR A 94 7.54 15.37 -0.01
N LEU A 95 6.50 14.54 0.10
CA LEU A 95 5.15 14.74 -0.44
C LEU A 95 4.24 15.54 0.51
N ASN A 96 4.82 16.28 1.46
CA ASN A 96 4.15 17.20 2.39
C ASN A 96 3.35 16.53 3.52
N LEU A 97 3.67 15.31 3.88
CA LEU A 97 3.08 14.63 5.02
C LEU A 97 3.86 14.94 6.32
N TYR A 98 3.14 15.02 7.42
CA TYR A 98 3.63 15.08 8.78
C TYR A 98 3.38 13.74 9.49
N HIS A 99 3.93 13.55 10.68
CA HIS A 99 3.74 12.33 11.43
C HIS A 99 2.27 12.09 11.81
N HIS A 100 1.88 10.83 11.80
CA HIS A 100 0.69 10.33 12.46
C HIS A 100 1.07 9.79 13.84
N GLY A 101 0.57 10.43 14.89
CA GLY A 101 0.87 10.08 16.27
C GLY A 101 -0.35 9.65 17.05
N ASP A 102 -0.13 9.18 18.27
CA ASP A 102 -1.16 8.74 19.21
C ASP A 102 -1.01 9.43 20.56
N SER A 103 -1.97 10.28 20.90
CA SER A 103 -1.96 11.06 22.16
C SER A 103 -2.14 10.23 23.43
N SER A 104 -2.39 8.93 23.31
CA SER A 104 -2.47 7.99 24.44
C SER A 104 -1.13 7.32 24.75
N GLN A 105 -0.10 7.51 23.92
CA GLN A 105 1.24 6.94 24.08
C GLN A 105 2.19 7.89 24.81
N ASP A 106 3.28 7.34 25.37
CA ASP A 106 4.32 8.13 26.06
C ASP A 106 5.07 9.05 25.07
N GLU A 107 5.25 8.59 23.82
CA GLU A 107 5.80 9.37 22.71
C GLU A 107 4.70 9.66 21.68
N PRO A 108 3.90 10.71 21.88
CA PRO A 108 2.68 10.95 21.10
C PRO A 108 2.92 11.41 19.66
N GLU A 109 4.16 11.65 19.27
CA GLU A 109 4.53 12.09 17.92
C GLU A 109 4.34 10.97 16.89
N TYR A 110 4.53 9.73 17.30
CA TYR A 110 4.44 8.56 16.42
C TYR A 110 3.40 7.58 16.92
N HIS A 111 2.68 6.96 16.01
CA HIS A 111 1.78 5.85 16.30
C HIS A 111 2.47 4.53 16.01
N ASP A 112 2.62 3.68 17.04
CA ASP A 112 3.29 2.36 16.93
C ASP A 112 2.40 1.26 16.37
N GLY A 113 1.26 1.61 15.81
CA GLY A 113 0.23 0.67 15.39
C GLY A 113 -0.73 0.30 16.52
N HIS A 114 -1.90 -0.21 16.16
CA HIS A 114 -2.90 -0.67 17.09
C HIS A 114 -3.57 -1.96 16.66
N SER A 115 -3.81 -2.83 17.61
CA SER A 115 -4.89 -3.80 17.66
C SER A 115 -4.96 -4.40 19.05
N SER A 116 -6.07 -5.05 19.36
CA SER A 116 -6.22 -5.83 20.57
C SER A 116 -5.37 -7.11 20.59
N GLU A 117 -4.79 -7.47 19.45
CA GLU A 117 -4.09 -8.75 19.23
C GLU A 117 -2.79 -8.56 18.45
N SER A 118 -1.83 -7.80 19.00
CA SER A 118 -0.50 -7.59 18.43
C SER A 118 -0.43 -6.69 17.19
N ARG A 119 -0.40 -5.35 17.38
CA ARG A 119 0.01 -4.36 16.38
C ARG A 119 -0.32 -4.73 14.94
N TYR A 120 -1.63 -4.88 14.69
CA TYR A 120 -2.08 -5.39 13.42
C TYR A 120 -1.93 -4.35 12.29
N TRP A 121 -2.33 -3.11 12.55
CA TRP A 121 -2.26 -2.00 11.63
C TRP A 121 -1.48 -0.82 12.22
N GLY A 122 -0.79 -0.10 11.35
CA GLY A 122 -0.19 1.17 11.70
C GLY A 122 0.02 2.08 10.49
N PRO A 123 0.10 3.41 10.72
CA PRO A 123 0.30 4.37 9.65
C PRO A 123 1.76 4.40 9.20
N ILE A 124 2.00 4.54 7.88
CA ILE A 124 3.34 4.73 7.30
C ILE A 124 4.02 5.96 7.94
N MET A 125 3.25 7.05 8.17
CA MET A 125 3.78 8.25 8.82
C MET A 125 3.85 8.14 10.35
N GLY A 126 3.75 6.95 10.92
CA GLY A 126 3.98 6.62 12.32
C GLY A 126 5.31 5.93 12.56
N SER A 127 5.35 5.02 13.53
CA SER A 127 6.49 4.14 13.88
C SER A 127 6.02 2.68 13.98
N ALA A 128 5.28 2.21 12.99
CA ALA A 128 4.52 0.97 13.02
C ALA A 128 5.22 -0.22 12.36
N GLY A 129 6.54 -0.22 12.21
CA GLY A 129 7.31 -1.25 11.50
C GLY A 129 7.14 -2.69 12.02
N ASP A 130 6.57 -2.89 13.23
CA ASP A 130 6.18 -4.20 13.75
C ASP A 130 4.71 -4.56 13.42
N ALA A 131 3.94 -3.67 12.79
CA ALA A 131 2.58 -3.96 12.37
C ALA A 131 2.58 -4.94 11.20
N LYS A 132 1.51 -5.75 11.09
CA LYS A 132 1.36 -6.66 9.94
C LYS A 132 0.97 -5.91 8.67
N MET A 133 0.29 -4.79 8.85
CA MET A 133 -0.21 -3.94 7.78
C MET A 133 0.19 -2.52 8.08
N VAL A 134 0.97 -1.92 7.19
CA VAL A 134 1.43 -0.54 7.30
C VAL A 134 0.89 0.22 6.10
N GLN A 135 0.07 1.25 6.34
CA GLN A 135 -0.67 1.93 5.27
C GLN A 135 -0.62 3.45 5.41
N TRP A 136 -0.90 4.15 4.31
CA TRP A 136 -1.26 5.56 4.34
C TRP A 136 -2.54 5.75 5.15
N SER A 137 -2.59 6.78 5.97
CA SER A 137 -3.69 7.02 6.92
C SER A 137 -4.48 8.27 6.55
N ASP A 138 -5.79 8.27 6.84
CA ASP A 138 -6.63 9.46 6.82
C ASP A 138 -6.70 10.18 8.18
N GLY A 139 -5.91 9.73 9.16
CA GLY A 139 -5.91 10.26 10.52
C GLY A 139 -7.15 9.91 11.34
N ASN A 140 -8.04 9.03 10.84
CA ASN A 140 -9.31 8.69 11.48
C ASN A 140 -9.20 7.45 12.39
N TYR A 141 -8.38 7.55 13.42
CA TYR A 141 -8.26 6.51 14.47
C TYR A 141 -8.32 7.14 15.86
N THR A 142 -8.56 6.29 16.86
CA THR A 142 -8.66 6.74 18.26
C THR A 142 -7.35 7.36 18.72
N SER A 143 -7.44 8.51 19.40
CA SER A 143 -6.28 9.26 19.92
C SER A 143 -5.34 9.86 18.88
N ALA A 144 -5.69 9.87 17.58
CA ALA A 144 -4.88 10.48 16.55
C ALA A 144 -4.49 11.93 16.88
N THR A 145 -3.21 12.26 16.71
CA THR A 145 -2.71 13.63 16.91
C THR A 145 -2.89 14.49 15.67
N ASN A 146 -2.93 13.88 14.48
CA ASN A 146 -3.06 14.56 13.19
C ASN A 146 -4.32 14.11 12.43
N LYS A 147 -5.49 14.51 12.95
CA LYS A 147 -6.81 14.05 12.50
C LYS A 147 -7.27 14.59 11.14
N ASN A 148 -6.59 15.57 10.59
CA ASN A 148 -6.98 16.23 9.33
C ASN A 148 -6.03 15.90 8.19
N GLN A 149 -5.10 15.00 8.39
CA GLN A 149 -4.17 14.56 7.37
C GLN A 149 -4.70 13.28 6.72
N ASP A 150 -5.28 13.42 5.55
CA ASP A 150 -5.52 12.31 4.62
C ASP A 150 -4.29 12.21 3.71
N ASP A 151 -3.46 11.19 3.96
CA ASP A 151 -2.19 11.00 3.27
C ASP A 151 -2.40 10.86 1.76
N LEU A 152 -3.39 10.08 1.33
CA LEU A 152 -3.68 9.85 -0.07
C LEU A 152 -4.09 11.15 -0.79
N GLU A 153 -4.94 11.97 -0.16
CA GLU A 153 -5.36 13.25 -0.71
C GLU A 153 -4.18 14.23 -0.80
N ILE A 154 -3.36 14.32 0.26
CA ILE A 154 -2.21 15.23 0.27
C ILE A 154 -1.18 14.82 -0.78
N ILE A 155 -0.82 13.54 -0.87
CA ILE A 155 0.11 13.02 -1.87
C ILE A 155 -0.33 13.40 -3.29
N THR A 156 -1.63 13.23 -3.60
CA THR A 156 -2.16 13.57 -4.93
C THR A 156 -2.21 15.07 -5.20
N ASN A 157 -2.40 15.88 -4.18
CA ASN A 157 -2.33 17.34 -4.31
C ASN A 157 -0.89 17.87 -4.39
N TYR A 158 0.11 17.07 -4.01
CA TYR A 158 1.49 17.53 -3.91
C TYR A 158 2.44 17.02 -5.02
N GLY A 159 1.96 16.20 -5.94
CA GLY A 159 2.79 15.86 -7.11
C GLY A 159 2.59 14.50 -7.73
N LEU A 160 1.99 13.55 -7.04
CA LEU A 160 1.61 12.27 -7.62
C LEU A 160 0.14 12.30 -8.09
N SER A 161 -0.18 11.47 -9.07
CA SER A 161 -1.57 11.22 -9.46
C SER A 161 -1.95 9.80 -9.06
N TYR A 162 -3.22 9.54 -8.78
CA TYR A 162 -3.68 8.16 -8.72
C TYR A 162 -3.44 7.45 -10.05
N ARG A 163 -3.24 6.15 -10.01
CA ARG A 163 -3.35 5.31 -11.20
C ARG A 163 -4.76 5.42 -11.77
N THR A 164 -4.89 5.06 -13.02
CA THR A 164 -6.20 4.84 -13.62
C THR A 164 -6.75 3.54 -13.05
N ASP A 165 -8.00 3.56 -12.57
CA ASP A 165 -8.78 2.41 -12.16
C ASP A 165 -8.69 1.29 -13.21
N ASP A 166 -8.29 0.09 -12.80
CA ASP A 166 -8.00 -1.01 -13.71
C ASP A 166 -9.23 -1.95 -13.89
N TYR A 167 -10.18 -1.95 -12.95
CA TYR A 167 -11.46 -2.63 -13.07
C TYR A 167 -12.60 -1.72 -12.64
N GLY A 168 -13.79 -1.90 -13.23
CA GLY A 168 -14.92 -1.05 -12.90
C GLY A 168 -15.60 -1.42 -11.59
N ASN A 169 -16.20 -0.43 -10.96
CA ASN A 169 -16.76 -0.48 -9.61
C ASN A 169 -18.19 -1.07 -9.52
N ASP A 170 -18.77 -1.51 -10.63
CA ASP A 170 -20.12 -2.08 -10.69
C ASP A 170 -20.25 -3.16 -11.77
N SER A 171 -21.39 -3.85 -11.78
CA SER A 171 -21.67 -4.93 -12.74
C SER A 171 -21.63 -4.50 -14.21
N ALA A 172 -21.91 -3.23 -14.50
CA ALA A 172 -21.96 -2.72 -15.87
C ALA A 172 -20.56 -2.40 -16.41
N THR A 173 -19.61 -2.11 -15.52
CA THR A 173 -18.23 -1.70 -15.83
C THR A 173 -17.19 -2.76 -15.43
N GLY A 174 -17.58 -3.75 -14.63
CA GLY A 174 -16.72 -4.87 -14.20
C GLY A 174 -16.25 -5.76 -15.36
N GLU A 175 -15.18 -6.50 -15.15
CA GLU A 175 -14.64 -7.41 -16.16
C GLU A 175 -15.43 -8.73 -16.25
N ASP A 176 -15.80 -9.12 -17.47
CA ASP A 176 -16.41 -10.43 -17.72
C ASP A 176 -15.36 -11.55 -17.69
N ILE A 177 -15.46 -12.45 -16.70
CA ILE A 177 -14.59 -13.62 -16.59
C ILE A 177 -15.27 -14.86 -17.17
N SER A 178 -14.62 -15.47 -18.16
CA SER A 178 -15.03 -16.78 -18.66
C SER A 178 -14.41 -17.89 -17.83
N ILE A 179 -15.24 -18.65 -17.10
CA ILE A 179 -14.79 -19.79 -16.32
C ILE A 179 -14.53 -20.99 -17.23
N SER A 180 -13.40 -21.61 -17.01
CA SER A 180 -12.99 -22.88 -17.65
C SER A 180 -12.66 -23.91 -16.57
N ASN A 181 -12.23 -25.10 -16.96
CA ASN A 181 -11.74 -26.13 -16.02
C ASN A 181 -10.33 -25.81 -15.46
N MET A 182 -9.77 -24.65 -15.77
CA MET A 182 -8.48 -24.19 -15.31
C MET A 182 -8.70 -22.95 -14.43
N PRO A 183 -7.87 -22.73 -13.41
CA PRO A 183 -7.91 -21.50 -12.64
C PRO A 183 -7.74 -20.26 -13.53
N VAL A 184 -8.50 -19.24 -13.24
CA VAL A 184 -8.37 -17.90 -13.86
C VAL A 184 -7.86 -16.95 -12.79
N THR A 185 -6.78 -16.23 -13.07
CA THR A 185 -6.20 -15.23 -12.17
C THR A 185 -6.32 -13.86 -12.79
N ARG A 186 -6.62 -12.89 -11.98
CA ARG A 186 -6.55 -11.46 -12.26
C ARG A 186 -5.68 -10.79 -11.23
N ASN A 187 -4.97 -9.76 -11.65
CA ASN A 187 -4.24 -8.87 -10.74
C ASN A 187 -4.86 -7.50 -10.87
N GLY A 188 -5.09 -6.83 -9.76
CA GLY A 188 -5.66 -5.50 -9.67
C GLY A 188 -4.98 -4.68 -8.59
N ILE A 189 -5.36 -3.43 -8.50
CA ILE A 189 -4.92 -2.46 -7.50
C ILE A 189 -6.16 -1.73 -7.01
N ILE A 190 -6.31 -1.63 -5.71
CA ILE A 190 -7.30 -0.74 -5.09
C ILE A 190 -6.65 0.64 -4.94
N GLU A 191 -6.96 1.57 -5.83
CA GLU A 191 -6.31 2.88 -5.87
C GLU A 191 -6.85 3.86 -4.83
N ARG A 192 -8.07 3.65 -4.36
CA ARG A 192 -8.77 4.60 -3.48
C ARG A 192 -9.64 3.87 -2.45
N ASN A 193 -9.97 4.55 -1.37
CA ASN A 193 -10.89 4.04 -0.35
C ASN A 193 -12.32 3.76 -0.86
N THR A 194 -12.67 4.25 -2.06
CA THR A 194 -13.98 4.04 -2.69
C THR A 194 -13.92 3.09 -3.87
N ASP A 195 -12.77 2.54 -4.15
CA ASP A 195 -12.53 1.66 -5.26
C ASP A 195 -12.98 0.23 -4.95
N ILE A 196 -13.56 -0.43 -5.96
CA ILE A 196 -14.09 -1.80 -5.89
C ILE A 196 -13.83 -2.47 -7.22
N ASP A 197 -13.01 -3.49 -7.26
CA ASP A 197 -12.78 -4.31 -8.45
C ASP A 197 -13.91 -5.32 -8.64
N VAL A 198 -14.71 -5.16 -9.68
CA VAL A 198 -15.84 -6.04 -9.98
C VAL A 198 -15.54 -7.00 -11.13
N PHE A 199 -15.80 -8.28 -10.89
CA PHE A 199 -15.63 -9.35 -11.86
C PHE A 199 -16.95 -10.08 -12.10
N ASN A 200 -17.49 -10.01 -13.32
CA ASN A 200 -18.72 -10.72 -13.69
C ASN A 200 -18.40 -12.15 -14.10
N VAL A 201 -19.10 -13.10 -13.51
CA VAL A 201 -18.88 -14.53 -13.73
C VAL A 201 -20.19 -15.22 -14.07
N THR A 202 -20.27 -15.92 -15.19
CA THR A 202 -21.49 -16.67 -15.57
C THR A 202 -21.27 -18.17 -15.44
N TYR A 203 -22.13 -18.81 -14.67
CA TYR A 203 -22.23 -20.26 -14.48
C TYR A 203 -23.38 -20.86 -15.29
N SER A 204 -23.11 -21.91 -16.00
CA SER A 204 -24.13 -22.61 -16.80
C SER A 204 -24.71 -23.87 -16.14
N SER A 205 -24.10 -24.35 -15.05
CA SER A 205 -24.52 -25.55 -14.34
C SER A 205 -24.19 -25.47 -12.86
N LEU A 206 -24.95 -26.17 -12.02
CA LEU A 206 -24.64 -26.36 -10.61
C LEU A 206 -23.19 -26.85 -10.46
N GLY A 207 -22.39 -26.17 -9.69
CA GLY A 207 -20.98 -26.51 -9.53
C GLY A 207 -20.34 -25.94 -8.25
N LYS A 208 -19.22 -26.55 -7.92
CA LYS A 208 -18.35 -26.12 -6.83
C LYS A 208 -17.30 -25.15 -7.36
N VAL A 209 -17.17 -24.01 -6.72
CA VAL A 209 -16.25 -22.95 -7.08
C VAL A 209 -15.38 -22.62 -5.90
N GLN A 210 -14.10 -22.41 -6.16
CA GLN A 210 -13.17 -21.83 -5.21
C GLN A 210 -12.80 -20.44 -5.71
N ILE A 211 -12.92 -19.45 -4.83
CA ILE A 211 -12.61 -18.05 -5.11
C ILE A 211 -11.64 -17.58 -4.04
N ALA A 212 -10.54 -16.93 -4.46
CA ALA A 212 -9.55 -16.36 -3.55
C ALA A 212 -9.21 -14.96 -4.01
N GLY A 213 -9.22 -14.01 -3.05
CA GLY A 213 -8.59 -12.71 -3.16
C GLY A 213 -7.35 -12.71 -2.27
N THR A 214 -6.19 -12.46 -2.83
CA THR A 214 -4.91 -12.46 -2.09
C THR A 214 -4.18 -11.15 -2.31
N GLY A 215 -3.53 -10.64 -1.26
CA GLY A 215 -2.60 -9.53 -1.39
C GLY A 215 -1.31 -9.94 -2.13
N THR A 216 -0.38 -9.00 -2.26
CA THR A 216 0.89 -9.19 -2.99
C THR A 216 1.77 -10.24 -2.33
N GLU A 217 2.30 -11.20 -3.09
CA GLU A 217 3.19 -12.24 -2.56
C GLU A 217 4.56 -11.68 -2.14
N GLY A 218 5.02 -12.06 -0.95
CA GLY A 218 6.43 -11.97 -0.52
C GLY A 218 6.91 -10.62 -0.01
N ALA A 219 6.03 -9.64 0.12
CA ALA A 219 6.21 -8.44 0.94
C ALA A 219 5.07 -8.38 1.95
N GLN A 220 5.11 -7.48 2.91
CA GLN A 220 3.94 -7.18 3.72
C GLN A 220 2.89 -6.57 2.78
N SER A 221 1.81 -7.31 2.51
CA SER A 221 0.68 -6.75 1.76
C SER A 221 0.04 -5.63 2.55
N ASN A 222 -0.23 -4.51 1.89
CA ASN A 222 -0.91 -3.38 2.48
C ASN A 222 -2.42 -3.39 2.23
N LEU A 223 -2.96 -4.48 1.72
CA LEU A 223 -4.38 -4.63 1.43
C LEU A 223 -5.05 -5.60 2.42
N ASP A 224 -6.04 -5.09 3.15
CA ASP A 224 -7.00 -5.92 3.89
C ASP A 224 -8.13 -6.34 2.95
N VAL A 225 -8.04 -7.56 2.45
CA VAL A 225 -8.93 -8.03 1.38
C VAL A 225 -10.33 -8.29 1.92
N LYS A 226 -11.31 -7.54 1.42
CA LYS A 226 -12.72 -7.86 1.55
C LYS A 226 -13.24 -8.41 0.22
N MET A 227 -13.85 -9.58 0.25
CA MET A 227 -14.48 -10.23 -0.90
C MET A 227 -15.97 -10.39 -0.67
N SER A 228 -16.78 -9.95 -1.62
CA SER A 228 -18.23 -10.16 -1.63
C SER A 228 -18.63 -10.85 -2.93
N ILE A 229 -19.56 -11.79 -2.86
CA ILE A 229 -20.15 -12.44 -4.03
C ILE A 229 -21.62 -12.07 -4.06
N LEU A 230 -22.06 -11.51 -5.19
CA LEU A 230 -23.42 -11.04 -5.40
C LEU A 230 -24.08 -11.87 -6.50
N ASP A 231 -25.39 -12.08 -6.39
CA ASP A 231 -26.18 -12.66 -7.47
C ASP A 231 -26.59 -11.61 -8.52
N SER A 232 -27.34 -12.02 -9.53
CA SER A 232 -27.81 -11.14 -10.62
C SER A 232 -28.81 -10.05 -10.19
N GLU A 233 -29.31 -10.10 -8.96
CA GLU A 233 -30.16 -9.06 -8.34
C GLU A 233 -29.36 -8.15 -7.40
N GLU A 234 -28.01 -8.26 -7.45
CA GLU A 234 -27.06 -7.52 -6.58
C GLU A 234 -27.24 -7.84 -5.07
N ILE A 235 -27.77 -9.04 -4.76
CA ILE A 235 -27.90 -9.52 -3.39
C ILE A 235 -26.62 -10.26 -3.00
N ILE A 236 -26.03 -9.86 -1.87
CA ILE A 236 -24.85 -10.54 -1.33
C ILE A 236 -25.23 -11.98 -0.93
N VAL A 237 -24.66 -12.97 -1.63
CA VAL A 237 -24.80 -14.39 -1.33
C VAL A 237 -23.64 -14.92 -0.49
N TYR A 238 -22.53 -14.23 -0.49
CA TYR A 238 -21.37 -14.51 0.37
C TYR A 238 -20.55 -13.24 0.59
N GLU A 239 -19.99 -13.10 1.79
CA GLU A 239 -19.04 -12.03 2.12
C GLU A 239 -17.98 -12.57 3.07
N GLN A 240 -16.74 -12.19 2.86
CA GLN A 240 -15.63 -12.46 3.74
C GLN A 240 -14.69 -11.25 3.77
N THR A 241 -14.28 -10.88 4.98
CA THR A 241 -13.16 -9.96 5.23
C THR A 241 -12.02 -10.80 5.80
N SER A 242 -10.79 -10.54 5.40
CA SER A 242 -9.67 -11.20 6.01
C SER A 242 -9.44 -10.63 7.42
N ASP A 243 -9.52 -11.45 8.44
CA ASP A 243 -9.39 -10.99 9.85
C ASP A 243 -7.93 -10.83 10.29
N SER A 244 -6.98 -11.32 9.54
CA SER A 244 -5.56 -11.33 9.95
C SER A 244 -4.60 -11.78 8.86
N THR A 245 -5.10 -12.13 7.70
CA THR A 245 -4.32 -12.63 6.57
C THR A 245 -4.66 -11.81 5.34
N GLU A 246 -3.72 -11.68 4.51
CA GLU A 246 -3.76 -11.01 3.22
C GLU A 246 -4.64 -11.78 2.20
N GLU A 247 -5.47 -12.71 2.67
CA GLU A 247 -6.25 -13.63 1.83
C GLU A 247 -7.69 -13.76 2.30
N ALA A 248 -8.65 -13.54 1.40
CA ALA A 248 -10.03 -13.98 1.51
C ALA A 248 -10.23 -15.20 0.61
N LEU A 249 -10.51 -16.36 1.19
CA LEU A 249 -10.68 -17.63 0.46
C LEU A 249 -12.02 -18.27 0.79
N THR A 250 -12.78 -18.65 -0.23
CA THR A 250 -14.02 -19.40 -0.05
C THR A 250 -14.19 -20.52 -1.07
N GLU A 251 -15.02 -21.47 -0.70
CA GLU A 251 -15.48 -22.56 -1.55
C GLU A 251 -17.00 -22.64 -1.47
N LEU A 252 -17.66 -22.39 -2.57
CA LEU A 252 -19.11 -22.32 -2.67
C LEU A 252 -19.67 -23.31 -3.66
N ILE A 253 -20.94 -23.70 -3.48
CA ILE A 253 -21.74 -24.35 -4.49
C ILE A 253 -22.64 -23.29 -5.10
N LEU A 254 -22.43 -22.98 -6.37
CA LEU A 254 -23.22 -22.01 -7.10
C LEU A 254 -24.20 -22.69 -8.04
N GLU A 255 -25.43 -22.18 -8.08
CA GLU A 255 -26.46 -22.51 -9.06
C GLU A 255 -26.14 -21.86 -10.41
N PRO A 256 -26.76 -22.31 -11.54
CA PRO A 256 -26.64 -21.58 -12.79
C PRO A 256 -27.11 -20.13 -12.66
N GLY A 257 -26.29 -19.19 -13.08
CA GLY A 257 -26.55 -17.77 -12.94
C GLY A 257 -25.33 -16.90 -13.27
N THR A 258 -25.52 -15.59 -13.18
CA THR A 258 -24.43 -14.60 -13.23
C THR A 258 -24.18 -14.07 -11.83
N TYR A 259 -22.94 -13.96 -11.47
CA TYR A 259 -22.44 -13.50 -10.16
C TYR A 259 -21.40 -12.41 -10.38
N GLN A 260 -21.21 -11.62 -9.34
CA GLN A 260 -20.21 -10.56 -9.30
C GLN A 260 -19.33 -10.69 -8.07
#